data_74b5c7ee3d0b847100b7c88dec11036e
#
_entry.id   74b5c7ee3d0b847100b7c88dec11036e
#
_cell.length_a   1.000
_cell.length_b   1.000
_cell.length_c   1.000
_cell.angle_alpha   90.00
_cell.angle_beta   90.00
_cell.angle_gamma   90.00
#
_symmetry.space_group_name_H-M   'P 1'
#
loop_
_entity.id
_entity.type
_entity.pdbx_description
1 polymer ?
#
loop_
_entity_poly.entity_id
_entity_poly.type
_entity_poly.pdbx_seq_one_letter_code
_entity_poly.pdbx_strand_id
1 'polypeptide(L)'
;MRTITGLRRFYPYFDINSGKPVNTWIDTMHAARISGGDVSNIISGRAEALLDIRLTETSTVEDLAKNLREACAPGVSYEIVSASTPVVMSEDNPQILAYKRLAEQVTGRKIVFEQIGGATDARLFAEKGATVIMHSGTGEGMHADGEYVVWQSVEELARIQIEYLKSLANA
;
A
#
# COMPACT_ATOMS: atom_id res chain seq x y z
N MET A 1 -7.77 28.71 -7.40
CA MET A 1 -8.49 27.45 -7.09
C MET A 1 -7.55 26.30 -7.47
N ARG A 2 -6.91 25.66 -6.51
CA ARG A 2 -6.11 24.46 -6.78
C ARG A 2 -7.06 23.27 -6.73
N THR A 3 -7.30 22.67 -7.85
CA THR A 3 -8.13 21.46 -7.94
C THR A 3 -7.31 20.30 -7.42
N ILE A 4 -7.70 19.73 -6.28
CA ILE A 4 -7.20 18.43 -5.86
C ILE A 4 -7.92 17.42 -6.75
N THR A 5 -7.32 17.06 -7.85
CA THR A 5 -7.84 15.99 -8.70
C THR A 5 -7.60 14.66 -8.00
N GLY A 6 -8.67 14.01 -7.55
CA GLY A 6 -8.61 12.67 -6.98
C GLY A 6 -7.95 11.71 -7.97
N LEU A 7 -6.84 11.14 -7.58
CA LEU A 7 -6.19 10.08 -8.34
C LEU A 7 -7.11 8.87 -8.33
N ARG A 8 -7.45 8.36 -9.50
CA ARG A 8 -8.24 7.14 -9.62
C ARG A 8 -7.40 5.97 -9.11
N ARG A 9 -7.94 5.23 -8.18
CA ARG A 9 -7.35 3.99 -7.67
C ARG A 9 -7.58 2.88 -8.69
N PHE A 10 -6.69 2.81 -9.69
CA PHE A 10 -6.59 1.63 -10.55
C PHE A 10 -5.14 1.17 -10.50
N TYR A 11 -4.96 -0.09 -10.31
CA TYR A 11 -3.69 -0.74 -10.54
C TYR A 11 -3.68 -1.23 -12.01
N PRO A 12 -2.71 -0.81 -12.84
CA PRO A 12 -1.59 0.10 -12.57
C PRO A 12 -2.02 1.57 -12.40
N TYR A 13 -1.24 2.34 -11.67
CA TYR A 13 -1.43 3.79 -11.53
C TYR A 13 -1.27 4.47 -12.88
N PHE A 14 -2.09 5.49 -13.14
CA PHE A 14 -2.02 6.25 -14.37
C PHE A 14 -1.61 7.69 -14.07
N ASP A 15 -0.68 8.21 -14.87
CA ASP A 15 -0.40 9.64 -14.89
C ASP A 15 -1.65 10.38 -15.36
N ILE A 16 -2.11 11.35 -14.55
CA ILE A 16 -3.37 12.05 -14.78
C ILE A 16 -3.35 12.91 -16.04
N ASN A 17 -2.18 13.38 -16.48
CA ASN A 17 -2.04 14.26 -17.63
C ASN A 17 -1.88 13.48 -18.93
N SER A 18 -1.16 12.35 -18.88
CA SER A 18 -0.87 11.54 -20.07
C SER A 18 -1.80 10.34 -20.24
N GLY A 19 -2.53 9.94 -19.19
CA GLY A 19 -3.34 8.71 -19.17
C GLY A 19 -2.54 7.42 -19.31
N LYS A 20 -1.21 7.50 -19.19
CA LYS A 20 -0.31 6.34 -19.31
C LYS A 20 -0.08 5.68 -17.96
N PRO A 21 0.12 4.35 -17.91
CA PRO A 21 0.54 3.66 -16.71
C PRO A 21 1.83 4.26 -16.15
N VAL A 22 1.86 4.49 -14.83
CA VAL A 22 3.05 4.98 -14.12
C VAL A 22 3.53 3.86 -13.21
N ASN A 23 4.66 3.25 -13.55
CA ASN A 23 5.37 2.28 -12.69
C ASN A 23 6.32 3.01 -11.73
N THR A 24 5.82 4.06 -11.07
CA THR A 24 6.64 4.84 -10.16
C THR A 24 6.10 4.69 -8.75
N TRP A 25 6.97 4.39 -7.82
CA TRP A 25 6.68 4.36 -6.39
C TRP A 25 6.53 5.80 -5.89
N ILE A 26 5.31 6.25 -5.70
CA ILE A 26 4.94 7.62 -5.33
C ILE A 26 3.86 7.65 -4.26
N ASP A 27 3.81 8.74 -3.51
CA ASP A 27 2.69 9.01 -2.61
C ASP A 27 1.40 9.18 -3.41
N THR A 28 0.31 8.64 -2.89
CA THR A 28 -1.01 8.76 -3.52
C THR A 28 -2.04 9.30 -2.54
N MET A 29 -3.01 10.06 -3.06
CA MET A 29 -4.13 10.57 -2.29
C MET A 29 -5.41 10.55 -3.13
N HIS A 30 -6.51 10.09 -2.54
CA HIS A 30 -7.83 10.19 -3.14
C HIS A 30 -8.91 10.44 -2.10
N ALA A 31 -10.01 11.05 -2.52
CA ALA A 31 -11.19 11.18 -1.68
C ALA A 31 -11.99 9.87 -1.74
N ALA A 32 -11.96 9.12 -0.65
CA ALA A 32 -12.70 7.86 -0.53
C ALA A 32 -14.19 8.10 -0.33
N ARG A 33 -14.55 9.21 0.31
CA ARG A 33 -15.94 9.63 0.52
C ARG A 33 -16.01 11.16 0.56
N ILE A 34 -17.06 11.71 -0.01
CA ILE A 34 -17.40 13.12 0.10
C ILE A 34 -18.88 13.20 0.47
N SER A 35 -19.23 14.03 1.45
CA SER A 35 -20.59 14.29 1.88
C SER A 35 -20.80 15.75 2.22
N GLY A 36 -22.01 16.26 2.02
CA GLY A 36 -22.41 17.61 2.35
C GLY A 36 -23.76 17.97 1.76
N GLY A 37 -24.51 18.85 2.45
CA GLY A 37 -25.85 19.25 2.07
C GLY A 37 -26.94 18.29 2.52
N ASP A 38 -28.09 18.88 2.97
CA ASP A 38 -29.24 18.13 3.45
C ASP A 38 -30.44 18.25 2.52
N VAL A 39 -30.53 19.37 1.80
CA VAL A 39 -31.67 19.69 0.91
C VAL A 39 -31.19 20.37 -0.36
N SER A 40 -31.94 20.17 -1.45
CA SER A 40 -31.55 20.59 -2.79
C SER A 40 -31.62 22.11 -3.06
N ASN A 41 -32.37 22.84 -2.27
CA ASN A 41 -32.63 24.28 -2.46
C ASN A 41 -31.86 25.19 -1.48
N ILE A 42 -30.94 24.62 -0.70
CA ILE A 42 -30.08 25.37 0.25
C ILE A 42 -28.62 25.02 -0.04
N ILE A 43 -27.78 26.05 -0.10
CA ILE A 43 -26.34 25.86 -0.16
C ILE A 43 -25.87 25.33 1.20
N SER A 44 -25.22 24.18 1.19
CA SER A 44 -24.72 23.56 2.42
C SER A 44 -23.66 24.45 3.09
N GLY A 45 -23.81 24.67 4.38
CA GLY A 45 -22.80 25.32 5.21
C GLY A 45 -21.66 24.38 5.65
N ARG A 46 -21.76 23.07 5.35
CA ARG A 46 -20.79 22.04 5.74
C ARG A 46 -20.60 21.00 4.66
N ALA A 47 -19.37 20.61 4.46
CA ALA A 47 -19.00 19.43 3.68
C ALA A 47 -17.84 18.71 4.34
N GLU A 48 -17.78 17.41 4.17
CA GLU A 48 -16.73 16.54 4.70
C GLU A 48 -16.18 15.65 3.59
N ALA A 49 -14.88 15.37 3.67
CA ALA A 49 -14.23 14.38 2.80
C ALA A 49 -13.37 13.46 3.66
N LEU A 50 -13.47 12.15 3.41
CA LEU A 50 -12.53 11.16 3.92
C LEU A 50 -11.48 10.93 2.84
N LEU A 51 -10.22 11.16 3.19
CA LEU A 51 -9.08 10.95 2.30
C LEU A 51 -8.37 9.64 2.67
N ASP A 52 -8.09 8.80 1.67
CA ASP A 52 -7.13 7.69 1.79
C ASP A 52 -5.82 8.16 1.17
N ILE A 53 -4.76 8.15 1.97
CA ILE A 53 -3.44 8.64 1.58
C ILE A 53 -2.45 7.52 1.81
N ARG A 54 -1.64 7.22 0.80
CA ARG A 54 -0.57 6.25 0.86
C ARG A 54 0.75 6.98 0.73
N LEU A 55 1.59 6.83 1.75
CA LEU A 55 2.93 7.42 1.77
C LEU A 55 3.96 6.36 1.40
N THR A 56 4.98 6.80 0.68
CA THR A 56 6.23 6.07 0.49
C THR A 56 7.22 6.43 1.60
N GLU A 57 8.40 5.82 1.61
CA GLU A 57 9.47 6.13 2.55
C GLU A 57 10.04 7.55 2.40
N THR A 58 9.69 8.25 1.32
CA THR A 58 10.17 9.61 1.05
C THR A 58 9.37 10.69 1.76
N SER A 59 8.21 10.34 2.33
CA SER A 59 7.31 11.28 2.99
C SER A 59 6.93 10.79 4.39
N THR A 60 6.79 11.72 5.31
CA THR A 60 6.35 11.44 6.69
C THR A 60 4.91 11.89 6.92
N VAL A 61 4.29 11.37 7.98
CA VAL A 61 2.97 11.83 8.43
C VAL A 61 3.02 13.30 8.84
N GLU A 62 4.14 13.75 9.40
CA GLU A 62 4.40 15.13 9.79
C GLU A 62 4.44 16.07 8.58
N ASP A 63 5.12 15.66 7.49
CA ASP A 63 5.16 16.41 6.23
C ASP A 63 3.76 16.50 5.62
N LEU A 64 3.02 15.40 5.62
CA LEU A 64 1.63 15.37 5.19
C LEU A 64 0.77 16.34 6.01
N ALA A 65 0.87 16.29 7.33
CA ALA A 65 0.12 17.17 8.23
C ALA A 65 0.45 18.64 7.99
N LYS A 66 1.71 18.97 7.72
CA LYS A 66 2.13 20.32 7.33
C LYS A 66 1.50 20.73 6.00
N ASN A 67 1.60 19.89 4.98
CA ASN A 67 1.06 20.19 3.66
C ASN A 67 -0.47 20.34 3.68
N LEU A 68 -1.17 19.53 4.47
CA LEU A 68 -2.62 19.67 4.66
C LEU A 68 -2.99 21.00 5.34
N ARG A 69 -2.26 21.41 6.38
CA ARG A 69 -2.47 22.73 7.02
C ARG A 69 -2.30 23.88 6.04
N GLU A 70 -1.24 23.83 5.22
CA GLU A 70 -0.97 24.86 4.22
C GLU A 70 -2.00 24.87 3.07
N ALA A 71 -2.59 23.74 2.75
CA ALA A 71 -3.60 23.60 1.70
C ALA A 71 -5.00 23.99 2.16
N CYS A 72 -5.30 23.92 3.46
CA CYS A 72 -6.61 24.28 4.00
C CYS A 72 -6.88 25.78 3.90
N ALA A 73 -8.02 26.12 3.30
CA ALA A 73 -8.53 27.49 3.30
C ALA A 73 -9.07 27.89 4.70
N PRO A 74 -9.23 29.19 4.99
CA PRO A 74 -9.90 29.61 6.21
C PRO A 74 -11.27 28.94 6.41
N GLY A 75 -11.50 28.40 7.59
CA GLY A 75 -12.74 27.65 7.92
C GLY A 75 -12.70 26.16 7.55
N VAL A 76 -11.62 25.68 6.94
CA VAL A 76 -11.38 24.24 6.70
C VAL A 76 -10.46 23.68 7.79
N SER A 77 -10.87 22.57 8.39
CA SER A 77 -10.06 21.80 9.35
C SER A 77 -9.92 20.37 8.88
N TYR A 78 -8.90 19.68 9.40
CA TYR A 78 -8.72 18.25 9.15
C TYR A 78 -8.36 17.53 10.46
N GLU A 79 -8.60 16.25 10.47
CA GLU A 79 -8.19 15.32 11.53
C GLU A 79 -7.51 14.12 10.87
N ILE A 80 -6.43 13.62 11.46
CA ILE A 80 -5.79 12.37 11.06
C ILE A 80 -6.40 11.25 11.90
N VAL A 81 -7.33 10.51 11.29
CA VAL A 81 -8.07 9.44 11.98
C VAL A 81 -7.18 8.24 12.27
N SER A 82 -6.26 7.94 11.36
CA SER A 82 -5.31 6.84 11.50
C SER A 82 -4.08 7.10 10.64
N ALA A 83 -2.91 6.73 11.14
CA ALA A 83 -1.67 6.81 10.40
C ALA A 83 -0.76 5.63 10.75
N SER A 84 0.08 5.22 9.80
CA SER A 84 1.14 4.26 10.01
C SER A 84 2.28 4.53 9.04
N THR A 85 3.48 4.11 9.40
CA THR A 85 4.66 4.22 8.55
C THR A 85 4.65 3.15 7.45
N PRO A 86 5.24 3.43 6.27
CA PRO A 86 5.50 2.40 5.27
C PRO A 86 6.36 1.26 5.82
N VAL A 87 6.11 0.04 5.38
CA VAL A 87 6.97 -1.11 5.67
C VAL A 87 8.06 -1.15 4.62
N VAL A 88 9.28 -0.80 5.02
CA VAL A 88 10.45 -0.83 4.15
C VAL A 88 11.49 -1.77 4.74
N MET A 89 11.87 -2.79 3.97
CA MET A 89 12.91 -3.74 4.34
C MET A 89 14.07 -3.63 3.36
N SER A 90 15.30 -3.70 3.88
CA SER A 90 16.47 -3.74 3.01
C SER A 90 16.52 -5.07 2.25
N GLU A 91 16.72 -5.01 0.95
CA GLU A 91 16.92 -6.19 0.11
C GLU A 91 18.17 -7.00 0.53
N ASP A 92 19.14 -6.35 1.17
CA ASP A 92 20.36 -6.97 1.68
C ASP A 92 20.20 -7.63 3.07
N ASN A 93 19.00 -7.57 3.65
CA ASN A 93 18.75 -8.20 4.95
C ASN A 93 19.01 -9.71 4.85
N PRO A 94 19.88 -10.28 5.72
CA PRO A 94 20.28 -11.69 5.63
C PRO A 94 19.11 -12.68 5.69
N GLN A 95 18.09 -12.39 6.50
CA GLN A 95 16.91 -13.23 6.63
C GLN A 95 16.06 -13.20 5.35
N ILE A 96 15.91 -12.02 4.74
CA ILE A 96 15.20 -11.85 3.47
C ILE A 96 15.94 -12.57 2.35
N LEU A 97 17.26 -12.44 2.28
CA LEU A 97 18.08 -13.14 1.31
C LEU A 97 18.05 -14.68 1.51
N ALA A 98 18.01 -15.15 2.76
CA ALA A 98 17.86 -16.58 3.05
C ALA A 98 16.51 -17.11 2.57
N TYR A 99 15.42 -16.40 2.86
CA TYR A 99 14.10 -16.73 2.36
C TYR A 99 14.03 -16.74 0.83
N LYS A 100 14.57 -15.71 0.20
CA LYS A 100 14.62 -15.60 -1.27
C LYS A 100 15.31 -16.80 -1.90
N ARG A 101 16.53 -17.14 -1.44
CA ARG A 101 17.29 -18.31 -1.96
C ARG A 101 16.48 -19.59 -1.84
N LEU A 102 15.83 -19.79 -0.71
CA LEU A 102 15.00 -20.98 -0.48
C LEU A 102 13.77 -21.00 -1.38
N ALA A 103 13.11 -19.86 -1.56
CA ALA A 103 11.97 -19.73 -2.47
C ALA A 103 12.38 -20.02 -3.94
N GLU A 104 13.55 -19.56 -4.36
CA GLU A 104 14.13 -19.86 -5.68
C GLU A 104 14.44 -21.36 -5.84
N GLN A 105 14.94 -22.01 -4.80
CA GLN A 105 15.20 -23.47 -4.82
C GLN A 105 13.91 -24.28 -4.93
N VAL A 106 12.87 -23.90 -4.17
CA VAL A 106 11.60 -24.62 -4.15
C VAL A 106 10.83 -24.46 -5.45
N THR A 107 10.86 -23.26 -6.04
CA THR A 107 10.08 -22.95 -7.25
C THR A 107 10.84 -23.17 -8.56
N GLY A 108 12.17 -23.24 -8.52
CA GLY A 108 13.02 -23.26 -9.70
C GLY A 108 13.00 -21.93 -10.48
N ARG A 109 12.44 -20.87 -9.94
CA ARG A 109 12.28 -19.56 -10.59
C ARG A 109 13.03 -18.48 -9.81
N LYS A 110 13.51 -17.47 -10.51
CA LYS A 110 14.09 -16.28 -9.90
C LYS A 110 13.00 -15.50 -9.18
N ILE A 111 13.23 -15.14 -7.92
CA ILE A 111 12.35 -14.31 -7.11
C ILE A 111 12.81 -12.86 -7.21
N VAL A 112 11.88 -11.95 -7.48
CA VAL A 112 12.11 -10.51 -7.57
C VAL A 112 11.35 -9.83 -6.44
N PHE A 113 11.94 -8.79 -5.86
CA PHE A 113 11.25 -7.93 -4.91
C PHE A 113 10.44 -6.88 -5.66
N GLU A 114 9.28 -6.56 -5.11
CA GLU A 114 8.39 -5.55 -5.66
C GLU A 114 7.95 -4.58 -4.56
N GLN A 115 7.67 -3.34 -4.96
CA GLN A 115 7.05 -2.33 -4.11
C GLN A 115 5.55 -2.32 -4.40
N ILE A 116 4.74 -2.45 -3.36
CA ILE A 116 3.28 -2.45 -3.50
C ILE A 116 2.65 -1.36 -2.62
N GLY A 117 1.72 -0.59 -3.18
CA GLY A 117 1.01 0.50 -2.51
C GLY A 117 -0.14 0.04 -1.60
N GLY A 118 -0.24 -1.25 -1.28
CA GLY A 118 -1.27 -1.82 -0.42
C GLY A 118 -0.97 -1.60 1.07
N ALA A 119 -2.01 -1.50 1.90
CA ALA A 119 -1.85 -1.57 3.34
C ALA A 119 -1.68 -3.03 3.79
N THR A 120 -0.87 -3.24 4.84
CA THR A 120 -0.64 -4.58 5.40
C THR A 120 -0.51 -4.50 6.92
N ASP A 121 -0.98 -5.52 7.62
CA ASP A 121 -0.77 -5.67 9.07
C ASP A 121 0.68 -6.00 9.43
N ALA A 122 1.51 -6.33 8.45
CA ALA A 122 2.95 -6.48 8.61
C ALA A 122 3.63 -5.24 9.23
N ARG A 123 3.04 -4.04 9.06
CA ARG A 123 3.50 -2.80 9.70
C ARG A 123 3.61 -2.91 11.22
N LEU A 124 2.67 -3.62 11.87
CA LEU A 124 2.65 -3.77 13.32
C LEU A 124 3.87 -4.55 13.84
N PHE A 125 4.37 -5.47 13.04
CA PHE A 125 5.59 -6.24 13.33
C PHE A 125 6.84 -5.44 12.99
N ALA A 126 6.84 -4.76 11.84
CA ALA A 126 7.96 -3.91 11.42
C ALA A 126 8.23 -2.78 12.42
N GLU A 127 7.19 -2.13 12.96
CA GLU A 127 7.27 -1.11 14.01
C GLU A 127 7.92 -1.63 15.32
N LYS A 128 7.90 -2.94 15.53
CA LYS A 128 8.58 -3.61 16.66
C LYS A 128 9.97 -4.12 16.31
N GLY A 129 10.49 -3.76 15.13
CA GLY A 129 11.82 -4.17 14.67
C GLY A 129 11.89 -5.57 14.09
N ALA A 130 10.76 -6.22 13.82
CA ALA A 130 10.77 -7.53 13.17
C ALA A 130 11.14 -7.41 11.68
N THR A 131 11.92 -8.35 11.18
CA THR A 131 12.09 -8.51 9.73
C THR A 131 10.80 -9.09 9.14
N VAL A 132 10.24 -8.41 8.18
CA VAL A 132 8.97 -8.76 7.55
C VAL A 132 9.22 -9.19 6.10
N ILE A 133 8.63 -10.31 5.72
CA ILE A 133 8.60 -10.81 4.34
C ILE A 133 7.14 -11.00 3.95
N MET A 134 6.72 -10.30 2.90
CA MET A 134 5.40 -10.48 2.32
C MET A 134 5.53 -11.28 1.03
N HIS A 135 4.90 -12.44 0.99
CA HIS A 135 4.88 -13.31 -0.18
C HIS A 135 3.47 -13.88 -0.32
N SER A 136 2.85 -13.67 -1.45
CA SER A 136 1.50 -14.14 -1.77
C SER A 136 1.49 -15.11 -2.93
N GLY A 137 0.41 -15.86 -3.06
CA GLY A 137 0.15 -16.64 -4.27
C GLY A 137 -0.06 -15.74 -5.49
N THR A 138 0.13 -16.30 -6.68
CA THR A 138 -0.14 -15.63 -7.96
C THR A 138 -1.63 -15.60 -8.21
N GLY A 139 -2.17 -14.42 -8.58
CA GLY A 139 -3.59 -14.25 -8.89
C GLY A 139 -3.83 -12.89 -9.54
N GLU A 140 -5.06 -12.67 -9.93
CA GLU A 140 -5.50 -11.41 -10.53
C GLU A 140 -6.87 -11.00 -10.01
N GLY A 141 -7.25 -9.76 -10.30
CA GLY A 141 -8.57 -9.23 -9.97
C GLY A 141 -8.74 -8.82 -8.51
N MET A 142 -7.67 -8.51 -7.80
CA MET A 142 -7.74 -8.12 -6.39
C MET A 142 -8.82 -7.05 -6.14
N HIS A 143 -9.76 -7.36 -5.25
CA HIS A 143 -10.93 -6.53 -4.90
C HIS A 143 -11.92 -6.29 -6.06
N ALA A 144 -11.93 -7.12 -7.07
CA ALA A 144 -12.87 -7.05 -8.19
C ALA A 144 -13.68 -8.35 -8.34
N ASP A 145 -14.78 -8.28 -9.09
CA ASP A 145 -15.52 -9.46 -9.49
C ASP A 145 -14.62 -10.38 -10.34
N GLY A 146 -14.62 -11.67 -10.00
CA GLY A 146 -13.77 -12.65 -10.68
C GLY A 146 -12.34 -12.73 -10.15
N GLU A 147 -12.05 -12.17 -8.98
CA GLU A 147 -10.76 -12.37 -8.28
C GLU A 147 -10.44 -13.85 -8.14
N TYR A 148 -9.22 -14.22 -8.47
CA TYR A 148 -8.77 -15.61 -8.35
C TYR A 148 -7.32 -15.72 -7.92
N VAL A 149 -6.97 -16.88 -7.38
CA VAL A 149 -5.58 -17.28 -7.10
C VAL A 149 -5.27 -18.60 -7.83
N VAL A 150 -4.07 -18.72 -8.35
CA VAL A 150 -3.56 -19.95 -8.95
C VAL A 150 -3.23 -20.94 -7.84
N TRP A 151 -3.97 -22.04 -7.71
CA TRP A 151 -3.83 -22.99 -6.60
C TRP A 151 -2.42 -23.53 -6.43
N GLN A 152 -1.74 -23.84 -7.52
CA GLN A 152 -0.36 -24.31 -7.50
C GLN A 152 0.58 -23.32 -6.79
N SER A 153 0.37 -22.01 -6.95
CA SER A 153 1.19 -21.00 -6.28
C SER A 153 0.97 -20.97 -4.76
N VAL A 154 -0.22 -21.34 -4.31
CA VAL A 154 -0.52 -21.49 -2.87
C VAL A 154 0.22 -22.71 -2.29
N GLU A 155 0.25 -23.81 -3.03
CA GLU A 155 1.02 -25.00 -2.62
C GLU A 155 2.53 -24.75 -2.60
N GLU A 156 3.04 -24.00 -3.58
CA GLU A 156 4.44 -23.58 -3.62
C GLU A 156 4.78 -22.70 -2.41
N LEU A 157 3.92 -21.71 -2.10
CA LEU A 157 4.08 -20.83 -0.95
C LEU A 157 4.11 -21.60 0.36
N ALA A 158 3.20 -22.57 0.53
CA ALA A 158 3.17 -23.42 1.72
C ALA A 158 4.47 -24.23 1.87
N ARG A 159 4.98 -24.80 0.77
CA ARG A 159 6.27 -25.52 0.78
C ARG A 159 7.43 -24.60 1.14
N ILE A 160 7.50 -23.41 0.58
CA ILE A 160 8.52 -22.42 0.91
C ILE A 160 8.50 -22.10 2.41
N GLN A 161 7.32 -21.83 2.97
CA GLN A 161 7.17 -21.51 4.39
C GLN A 161 7.60 -22.65 5.29
N ILE A 162 7.22 -23.88 4.96
CA ILE A 162 7.61 -25.08 5.72
C ILE A 162 9.14 -25.25 5.72
N GLU A 163 9.77 -25.16 4.55
CA GLU A 163 11.22 -25.33 4.44
C GLU A 163 11.98 -24.18 5.12
N TYR A 164 11.45 -22.95 5.06
CA TYR A 164 12.04 -21.81 5.77
C TYR A 164 11.98 -22.00 7.29
N LEU A 165 10.83 -22.42 7.83
CA LEU A 165 10.70 -22.72 9.26
C LEU A 165 11.63 -23.84 9.72
N LYS A 166 11.78 -24.90 8.93
CA LYS A 166 12.77 -25.96 9.20
C LYS A 166 14.19 -25.43 9.22
N SER A 167 14.53 -24.52 8.31
CA SER A 167 15.86 -23.92 8.26
C SER A 167 16.18 -23.09 9.51
N LEU A 168 15.18 -22.39 10.05
CA LEU A 168 15.33 -21.62 11.30
C LEU A 168 15.45 -22.52 12.53
N ALA A 169 14.77 -23.67 12.55
CA ALA A 169 14.84 -24.62 13.67
C ALA A 169 16.19 -25.35 13.76
N ASN A 170 16.96 -25.37 12.67
CA ASN A 170 18.26 -26.06 12.59
C ASN A 170 19.46 -25.08 12.63
N ALA A 171 19.21 -23.78 12.81
CA ALA A 171 20.23 -22.73 12.91
C ALA A 171 20.55 -22.39 14.37
#